data_d6cb423b185c1bfef140fb5ca9cb527a
#
_entry.id   d6cb423b185c1bfef140fb5ca9cb527a
#
_cell.length_a   1.000
_cell.length_b   1.000
_cell.length_c   1.000
_cell.angle_alpha   90.00
_cell.angle_beta   90.00
_cell.angle_gamma   90.00
#
_symmetry.space_group_name_H-M   'P 1'
#
loop_
_entity.id
_entity.type
_entity.pdbx_description
1 polymer ?
#
loop_
_entity_poly.entity_id
_entity_poly.type
_entity_poly.pdbx_seq_one_letter_code
_entity_poly.pdbx_strand_id
1 'polypeptide(L)'
;MDTANKITLVLLAATTLVVAACGGSGGSSSPPGMSNNAPMISAIPDKSADQDTTLAIDFTVDDRDSGPGSLTVEAAADGAGLFPADGVRLSGGGATRTLTLTPLEAAAGTATIAIRAVDPMGASVTRNFQVSVNLRNASIRAMALDTFAKGEADAPTTINGWTIEQDADDPAVFAALLGEG
;
A
#
# COMPACT_ATOMS: atom_id res chain seq x y z
N MET A 1 1.26 41.44 4.12
CA MET A 1 1.58 40.83 5.41
C MET A 1 2.01 39.44 5.15
N ASP A 2 3.33 39.26 5.15
CA ASP A 2 4.06 38.10 4.74
C ASP A 2 4.16 37.12 5.90
N THR A 3 3.64 35.89 5.77
CA THR A 3 3.91 34.80 6.71
C THR A 3 4.80 33.79 6.05
N ALA A 4 6.11 34.04 6.13
CA ALA A 4 7.14 33.10 5.69
C ALA A 4 7.07 31.80 6.49
N ASN A 5 6.85 30.70 5.77
CA ASN A 5 6.90 29.33 6.26
C ASN A 5 8.36 28.96 6.59
N LYS A 6 8.71 28.91 7.87
CA LYS A 6 10.03 28.49 8.32
C LYS A 6 10.12 26.95 8.30
N ILE A 7 10.73 26.42 7.27
CA ILE A 7 11.16 25.01 7.24
C ILE A 7 12.38 24.91 8.16
N THR A 8 12.22 24.27 9.31
CA THR A 8 13.32 23.95 10.23
C THR A 8 14.02 22.68 9.72
N LEU A 9 15.16 22.89 9.08
CA LEU A 9 16.07 21.80 8.69
C LEU A 9 16.81 21.33 9.95
N VAL A 10 16.46 20.16 10.48
CA VAL A 10 17.22 19.51 11.57
C VAL A 10 18.41 18.79 10.95
N LEU A 11 19.58 19.42 11.06
CA LEU A 11 20.86 18.85 10.68
C LEU A 11 21.32 17.90 11.78
N LEU A 12 21.22 16.58 11.57
CA LEU A 12 21.71 15.58 12.50
C LEU A 12 23.22 15.43 12.29
N ALA A 13 24.03 16.02 13.16
CA ALA A 13 25.48 15.86 13.17
C ALA A 13 25.84 14.47 13.69
N ALA A 14 26.40 13.63 12.81
CA ALA A 14 26.98 12.35 13.18
C ALA A 14 28.36 12.60 13.82
N THR A 15 28.45 12.52 15.14
CA THR A 15 29.74 12.48 15.86
C THR A 15 30.28 11.05 15.85
N THR A 16 31.31 10.81 15.03
CA THR A 16 32.09 9.60 15.07
C THR A 16 33.01 9.63 16.29
N LEU A 17 32.67 8.83 17.31
CA LEU A 17 33.56 8.58 18.45
C LEU A 17 34.51 7.41 18.11
N VAL A 18 35.74 7.73 17.79
CA VAL A 18 36.81 6.74 17.65
C VAL A 18 37.33 6.40 19.05
N VAL A 19 36.98 5.21 19.56
CA VAL A 19 37.59 4.67 20.78
C VAL A 19 38.74 3.75 20.37
N ALA A 20 39.98 4.21 20.57
CA ALA A 20 41.16 3.36 20.51
C ALA A 20 41.19 2.53 21.79
N ALA A 21 40.89 1.24 21.72
CA ALA A 21 41.04 0.32 22.81
C ALA A 21 42.42 -0.37 22.75
N CYS A 22 43.23 -0.08 23.73
CA CYS A 22 44.50 -0.73 24.03
C CYS A 22 44.26 -2.17 24.51
N GLY A 23 45.14 -3.11 24.10
CA GLY A 23 45.02 -4.53 24.36
C GLY A 23 45.06 -4.91 25.82
N GLY A 24 44.31 -5.93 26.14
CA GLY A 24 44.36 -6.71 27.38
C GLY A 24 43.88 -8.11 27.09
N SER A 25 44.77 -9.08 26.99
CA SER A 25 44.46 -10.50 26.93
C SER A 25 43.91 -10.98 28.27
N GLY A 26 42.61 -10.87 28.42
CA GLY A 26 41.85 -11.55 29.46
C GLY A 26 40.79 -12.40 28.76
N GLY A 27 40.95 -13.73 28.79
CA GLY A 27 39.97 -14.67 28.30
C GLY A 27 38.66 -14.58 29.11
N SER A 28 37.83 -13.64 28.78
CA SER A 28 36.42 -13.67 29.14
C SER A 28 35.72 -14.56 28.11
N SER A 29 35.42 -15.79 28.53
CA SER A 29 34.41 -16.58 27.86
C SER A 29 33.08 -15.79 28.01
N SER A 30 32.80 -14.95 27.04
CA SER A 30 31.45 -14.40 26.90
C SER A 30 30.46 -15.58 26.89
N PRO A 31 29.39 -15.57 27.66
CA PRO A 31 28.37 -16.57 27.52
C PRO A 31 27.95 -16.58 26.04
N PRO A 32 27.62 -17.76 25.46
CA PRO A 32 27.20 -17.82 24.07
C PRO A 32 26.04 -16.81 23.90
N GLY A 33 26.37 -15.71 23.25
CA GLY A 33 25.37 -14.68 22.97
C GLY A 33 24.22 -15.37 22.24
N MET A 34 23.03 -15.25 22.76
CA MET A 34 21.85 -15.69 22.06
C MET A 34 21.88 -15.00 20.68
N SER A 35 22.12 -15.81 19.64
CA SER A 35 22.14 -15.32 18.28
C SER A 35 20.71 -14.92 17.94
N ASN A 36 20.45 -13.63 17.81
CA ASN A 36 19.16 -13.15 17.37
C ASN A 36 19.05 -13.28 15.85
N ASN A 37 18.05 -13.96 15.36
CA ASN A 37 17.74 -14.04 13.95
C ASN A 37 16.75 -12.93 13.58
N ALA A 38 16.87 -12.40 12.38
CA ALA A 38 15.89 -11.44 11.90
C ALA A 38 14.58 -12.14 11.53
N PRO A 39 13.44 -11.46 11.68
CA PRO A 39 12.15 -11.97 11.27
C PRO A 39 12.09 -12.34 9.79
N MET A 40 11.13 -13.17 9.43
CA MET A 40 10.82 -13.54 8.06
C MET A 40 9.44 -13.05 7.67
N ILE A 41 9.31 -12.55 6.44
CA ILE A 41 8.03 -12.18 5.81
C ILE A 41 7.87 -13.08 4.58
N SER A 42 6.72 -13.71 4.41
CA SER A 42 6.41 -14.51 3.23
C SER A 42 6.57 -13.69 1.93
N ALA A 43 6.81 -14.35 0.83
CA ALA A 43 6.81 -13.69 -0.47
C ALA A 43 5.41 -13.13 -0.77
N ILE A 44 5.37 -11.89 -1.23
CA ILE A 44 4.15 -11.22 -1.68
C ILE A 44 4.41 -10.84 -3.14
N PRO A 45 3.69 -11.44 -4.10
CA PRO A 45 3.80 -11.07 -5.50
C PRO A 45 3.20 -9.68 -5.74
N ASP A 46 3.61 -9.04 -6.83
CA ASP A 46 2.99 -7.81 -7.29
C ASP A 46 1.49 -8.00 -7.50
N LYS A 47 0.73 -6.94 -7.26
CA LYS A 47 -0.74 -6.95 -7.29
C LYS A 47 -1.26 -5.87 -8.23
N SER A 48 -2.47 -6.10 -8.72
CA SER A 48 -3.23 -5.07 -9.43
C SER A 48 -4.65 -5.01 -8.87
N ALA A 49 -5.21 -3.83 -8.90
CA ALA A 49 -6.60 -3.55 -8.56
C ALA A 49 -7.15 -2.52 -9.53
N ASP A 50 -8.45 -2.48 -9.67
CA ASP A 50 -9.09 -1.39 -10.38
C ASP A 50 -9.23 -0.18 -9.45
N GLN A 51 -9.28 1.00 -10.04
CA GLN A 51 -9.57 2.27 -9.39
C GLN A 51 -10.78 2.16 -8.46
N ASP A 52 -10.74 2.86 -7.34
CA ASP A 52 -11.79 2.88 -6.31
C ASP A 52 -12.08 1.50 -5.67
N THR A 53 -11.17 0.54 -5.84
CA THR A 53 -11.30 -0.80 -5.27
C THR A 53 -10.31 -1.01 -4.13
N THR A 54 -10.80 -1.44 -2.98
CA THR A 54 -9.97 -1.82 -1.85
C THR A 54 -9.36 -3.21 -2.08
N LEU A 55 -8.05 -3.33 -1.86
CA LEU A 55 -7.29 -4.57 -2.00
C LEU A 55 -6.91 -5.11 -0.63
N ALA A 56 -7.25 -6.36 -0.33
CA ALA A 56 -6.81 -7.08 0.86
C ALA A 56 -5.75 -8.13 0.48
N ILE A 57 -4.63 -8.15 1.19
CA ILE A 57 -3.48 -9.00 0.92
C ILE A 57 -3.08 -9.69 2.22
N ASP A 58 -3.22 -11.00 2.25
CA ASP A 58 -2.76 -11.81 3.37
C ASP A 58 -1.29 -12.22 3.17
N PHE A 59 -0.51 -12.16 4.23
CA PHE A 59 0.87 -12.62 4.29
C PHE A 59 1.19 -13.17 5.66
N THR A 60 2.29 -13.89 5.78
CA THR A 60 2.74 -14.44 7.05
C THR A 60 4.04 -13.82 7.50
N VAL A 61 4.16 -13.69 8.83
CA VAL A 61 5.40 -13.32 9.51
C VAL A 61 5.79 -14.42 10.48
N ASP A 62 7.08 -14.67 10.60
CA ASP A 62 7.63 -15.66 11.51
C ASP A 62 9.01 -15.20 12.02
N ASP A 63 9.43 -15.74 13.14
CA ASP A 63 10.74 -15.50 13.69
C ASP A 63 11.20 -16.73 14.46
N ARG A 64 12.49 -17.06 14.34
CA ARG A 64 13.02 -18.28 14.97
C ARG A 64 13.12 -18.16 16.48
N ASP A 65 13.37 -16.96 16.98
CA ASP A 65 13.74 -16.69 18.37
C ASP A 65 12.58 -16.04 19.13
N SER A 66 11.64 -15.45 18.39
CA SER A 66 10.49 -14.70 18.91
C SER A 66 9.18 -15.23 18.35
N GLY A 67 8.14 -15.30 19.16
CA GLY A 67 6.83 -15.68 18.64
C GLY A 67 6.30 -14.64 17.66
N PRO A 68 5.56 -15.03 16.61
CA PRO A 68 5.07 -14.10 15.57
C PRO A 68 4.14 -13.00 16.12
N GLY A 69 3.52 -13.24 17.29
CA GLY A 69 2.69 -12.24 17.98
C GLY A 69 3.49 -11.12 18.66
N SER A 70 4.80 -11.32 18.89
CA SER A 70 5.69 -10.31 19.49
C SER A 70 6.37 -9.41 18.44
N LEU A 71 6.21 -9.71 17.15
CA LEU A 71 6.78 -8.91 16.08
C LEU A 71 5.98 -7.62 15.89
N THR A 72 6.71 -6.51 15.81
CA THR A 72 6.15 -5.23 15.33
C THR A 72 6.19 -5.23 13.82
N VAL A 73 5.02 -5.10 13.19
CA VAL A 73 4.90 -5.08 11.71
C VAL A 73 4.29 -3.76 11.28
N GLU A 74 4.93 -3.12 10.32
CA GLU A 74 4.53 -1.83 9.76
C GLU A 74 4.45 -1.94 8.24
N ALA A 75 3.56 -1.17 7.64
CA ALA A 75 3.45 -1.06 6.19
C ALA A 75 3.40 0.41 5.77
N ALA A 76 4.06 0.71 4.68
CA ALA A 76 4.06 2.03 4.07
C ALA A 76 3.95 1.90 2.55
N ALA A 77 3.28 2.85 1.92
CA ALA A 77 3.24 2.99 0.47
C ALA A 77 4.15 4.14 0.04
N ASP A 78 4.98 3.89 -0.96
CA ASP A 78 5.74 4.92 -1.68
C ASP A 78 5.19 4.99 -3.10
N GLY A 79 4.72 6.13 -3.51
CA GLY A 79 4.11 6.33 -4.82
C GLY A 79 3.13 7.48 -4.81
N ALA A 80 3.61 8.65 -5.14
CA ALA A 80 2.94 9.87 -5.61
C ALA A 80 1.48 10.10 -5.16
N GLY A 81 1.15 9.76 -3.91
CA GLY A 81 -0.19 10.01 -3.38
C GLY A 81 -1.27 9.03 -3.84
N LEU A 82 -0.90 7.86 -4.39
CA LEU A 82 -1.87 6.84 -4.79
C LEU A 82 -2.63 6.26 -3.58
N PHE A 83 -1.93 6.06 -2.48
CA PHE A 83 -2.50 5.60 -1.21
C PHE A 83 -2.32 6.67 -0.13
N PRO A 84 -3.40 7.21 0.45
CA PRO A 84 -3.29 8.11 1.59
C PRO A 84 -2.82 7.33 2.84
N ALA A 85 -2.32 8.03 3.85
CA ALA A 85 -1.80 7.40 5.07
C ALA A 85 -2.83 6.51 5.79
N ASP A 86 -4.10 6.87 5.73
CA ASP A 86 -5.22 6.10 6.27
C ASP A 86 -5.74 5.02 5.30
N GLY A 87 -5.28 5.04 4.05
CA GLY A 87 -5.55 4.02 3.04
C GLY A 87 -4.64 2.79 3.15
N VAL A 88 -3.59 2.82 3.98
CA VAL A 88 -2.69 1.69 4.24
C VAL A 88 -2.94 1.17 5.65
N ARG A 89 -3.65 0.06 5.78
CA ARG A 89 -4.03 -0.51 7.07
C ARG A 89 -3.53 -1.92 7.23
N LEU A 90 -2.94 -2.18 8.40
CA LEU A 90 -2.45 -3.49 8.78
C LEU A 90 -3.32 -4.05 9.90
N SER A 91 -3.71 -5.31 9.80
CA SER A 91 -4.49 -6.03 10.81
C SER A 91 -3.93 -7.44 11.06
N GLY A 92 -4.39 -8.07 12.13
CA GLY A 92 -3.88 -9.36 12.58
C GLY A 92 -2.76 -9.21 13.62
N GLY A 93 -2.69 -10.13 14.58
CA GLY A 93 -1.76 -10.09 15.72
C GLY A 93 -0.89 -11.36 15.87
N GLY A 94 -1.10 -12.37 15.02
CA GLY A 94 -0.37 -13.65 15.05
C GLY A 94 0.57 -13.81 13.87
N ALA A 95 0.75 -15.02 13.41
CA ALA A 95 1.58 -15.33 12.24
C ALA A 95 0.98 -14.76 10.95
N THR A 96 -0.35 -14.73 10.83
CA THR A 96 -1.02 -14.18 9.66
C THR A 96 -1.36 -12.71 9.89
N ARG A 97 -1.05 -11.90 8.89
CA ARG A 97 -1.36 -10.46 8.82
C ARG A 97 -2.13 -10.20 7.54
N THR A 98 -3.02 -9.22 7.59
CA THR A 98 -3.76 -8.72 6.42
C THR A 98 -3.41 -7.26 6.22
N LEU A 99 -2.88 -6.93 5.04
CA LEU A 99 -2.69 -5.57 4.58
C LEU A 99 -3.88 -5.18 3.73
N THR A 100 -4.55 -4.10 4.11
CA THR A 100 -5.65 -3.50 3.36
C THR A 100 -5.17 -2.20 2.74
N LEU A 101 -5.30 -2.09 1.42
CA LEU A 101 -4.92 -0.92 0.64
C LEU A 101 -6.17 -0.31 0.00
N THR A 102 -6.43 0.94 0.30
CA THR A 102 -7.54 1.72 -0.28
C THR A 102 -6.95 2.90 -1.04
N PRO A 103 -7.00 2.89 -2.38
CA PRO A 103 -6.50 4.00 -3.18
C PRO A 103 -7.30 5.28 -2.91
N LEU A 104 -6.73 6.43 -3.23
CA LEU A 104 -7.48 7.68 -3.36
C LEU A 104 -8.53 7.54 -4.47
N GLU A 105 -9.65 8.23 -4.27
CA GLU A 105 -10.70 8.28 -5.28
C GLU A 105 -10.16 8.78 -6.63
N ALA A 106 -10.55 8.12 -7.70
CA ALA A 106 -10.14 8.41 -9.08
C ALA A 106 -8.63 8.31 -9.33
N ALA A 107 -7.84 7.78 -8.39
CA ALA A 107 -6.40 7.63 -8.57
C ALA A 107 -6.05 6.35 -9.32
N ALA A 108 -5.07 6.44 -10.21
CA ALA A 108 -4.49 5.31 -10.91
C ALA A 108 -2.96 5.48 -11.02
N GLY A 109 -2.26 4.38 -11.14
CA GLY A 109 -0.80 4.38 -11.20
C GLY A 109 -0.19 3.18 -10.50
N THR A 110 1.11 3.26 -10.23
CA THR A 110 1.85 2.19 -9.53
C THR A 110 2.52 2.75 -8.28
N ALA A 111 2.40 2.03 -7.18
CA ALA A 111 3.07 2.33 -5.92
C ALA A 111 3.90 1.13 -5.47
N THR A 112 5.01 1.40 -4.77
CA THR A 112 5.77 0.38 -4.06
C THR A 112 5.28 0.31 -2.62
N ILE A 113 4.91 -0.87 -2.18
CA ILE A 113 4.53 -1.13 -0.79
C ILE A 113 5.72 -1.76 -0.09
N ALA A 114 6.12 -1.19 1.03
CA ALA A 114 7.15 -1.71 1.92
C ALA A 114 6.49 -2.25 3.19
N ILE A 115 6.72 -3.53 3.51
CA ILE A 115 6.33 -4.13 4.78
C ILE A 115 7.62 -4.39 5.57
N ARG A 116 7.68 -3.89 6.79
CA ARG A 116 8.79 -4.05 7.70
C ARG A 116 8.34 -4.80 8.94
N ALA A 117 9.06 -5.86 9.31
CA ALA A 117 8.91 -6.58 10.56
C ALA A 117 10.15 -6.36 11.43
N VAL A 118 9.93 -6.15 12.73
CA VAL A 118 10.98 -5.94 13.73
C VAL A 118 10.69 -6.86 14.91
N ASP A 119 11.70 -7.58 15.38
CA ASP A 119 11.62 -8.39 16.58
C ASP A 119 11.84 -7.57 17.87
N PRO A 120 11.56 -8.14 19.05
CA PRO A 120 11.80 -7.46 20.33
C PRO A 120 13.28 -7.13 20.63
N MET A 121 14.23 -7.78 19.95
CA MET A 121 15.67 -7.54 20.11
C MET A 121 16.22 -6.55 19.09
N GLY A 122 15.40 -6.05 18.16
CA GLY A 122 15.71 -4.99 17.22
C GLY A 122 16.18 -5.46 15.84
N ALA A 123 16.31 -6.77 15.57
CA ALA A 123 16.56 -7.23 14.23
C ALA A 123 15.32 -7.04 13.35
N SER A 124 15.51 -6.78 12.05
CA SER A 124 14.40 -6.43 11.17
C SER A 124 14.60 -6.91 9.75
N VAL A 125 13.52 -7.09 9.05
CA VAL A 125 13.45 -7.39 7.62
C VAL A 125 12.45 -6.46 6.95
N THR A 126 12.71 -6.10 5.69
CA THR A 126 11.77 -5.35 4.85
C THR A 126 11.49 -6.13 3.57
N ARG A 127 10.23 -6.21 3.21
CA ARG A 127 9.75 -6.81 1.96
C ARG A 127 9.03 -5.75 1.13
N ASN A 128 9.43 -5.60 -0.14
CA ASN A 128 8.79 -4.69 -1.07
C ASN A 128 8.08 -5.47 -2.17
N PHE A 129 6.96 -4.94 -2.64
CA PHE A 129 6.22 -5.40 -3.82
C PHE A 129 5.50 -4.22 -4.46
N GLN A 130 5.08 -4.37 -5.72
CA GLN A 130 4.37 -3.32 -6.44
C GLN A 130 2.86 -3.56 -6.43
N VAL A 131 2.12 -2.46 -6.38
CA VAL A 131 0.67 -2.45 -6.58
C VAL A 131 0.34 -1.47 -7.69
N SER A 132 -0.29 -1.98 -8.74
CA SER A 132 -0.79 -1.18 -9.85
C SER A 132 -2.30 -0.98 -9.70
N VAL A 133 -2.74 0.26 -9.68
CA VAL A 133 -4.16 0.62 -9.72
C VAL A 133 -4.47 1.05 -11.15
N ASN A 134 -5.32 0.29 -11.81
CA ASN A 134 -5.70 0.50 -13.20
C ASN A 134 -6.86 1.50 -13.29
N LEU A 135 -6.87 2.29 -14.34
CA LEU A 135 -8.02 3.12 -14.67
C LEU A 135 -9.25 2.23 -14.91
N ARG A 136 -10.38 2.65 -14.41
CA ARG A 136 -11.64 2.01 -14.72
C ARG A 136 -12.08 2.44 -16.12
N ASN A 137 -12.23 1.47 -17.01
CA ASN A 137 -12.76 1.69 -18.35
C ASN A 137 -14.28 1.63 -18.30
N ALA A 138 -14.93 2.59 -18.94
CA ALA A 138 -16.37 2.59 -19.13
C ALA A 138 -16.69 2.80 -20.60
N SER A 139 -17.62 2.00 -21.10
CA SER A 139 -18.23 2.17 -22.40
C SER A 139 -19.33 3.23 -22.31
N ILE A 140 -19.36 4.19 -23.23
CA ILE A 140 -20.46 5.18 -23.32
C ILE A 140 -21.80 4.46 -23.44
N ARG A 141 -21.84 3.40 -24.22
CA ARG A 141 -23.03 2.57 -24.39
C ARG A 141 -23.50 1.98 -23.05
N ALA A 142 -22.59 1.37 -22.27
CA ALA A 142 -22.95 0.77 -20.99
C ALA A 142 -23.44 1.82 -20.00
N MET A 143 -22.82 3.00 -19.98
CA MET A 143 -23.23 4.13 -19.13
C MET A 143 -24.59 4.69 -19.51
N ALA A 144 -24.85 4.84 -20.81
CA ALA A 144 -26.16 5.30 -21.28
C ALA A 144 -27.26 4.32 -20.88
N LEU A 145 -27.05 3.02 -21.12
CA LEU A 145 -28.02 1.99 -20.75
C LEU A 145 -28.28 1.98 -19.23
N ASP A 146 -27.25 2.10 -18.40
CA ASP A 146 -27.40 2.18 -16.94
C ASP A 146 -28.14 3.42 -16.51
N THR A 147 -27.85 4.57 -17.13
CA THR A 147 -28.53 5.84 -16.82
C THR A 147 -30.01 5.81 -17.20
N PHE A 148 -30.34 5.24 -18.36
CA PHE A 148 -31.73 5.09 -18.77
C PHE A 148 -32.53 4.05 -17.97
N ALA A 149 -31.83 3.03 -17.43
CA ALA A 149 -32.44 2.03 -16.56
C ALA A 149 -32.70 2.56 -15.13
N LYS A 150 -31.97 3.61 -14.71
CA LYS A 150 -32.16 4.31 -13.44
C LYS A 150 -33.30 5.37 -13.62
N GLY A 151 -34.12 5.51 -12.59
CA GLY A 151 -35.14 6.55 -12.57
C GLY A 151 -34.54 7.93 -12.31
N GLU A 152 -35.30 9.00 -12.57
CA GLU A 152 -34.86 10.40 -12.32
C GLU A 152 -34.44 10.68 -10.85
N ALA A 153 -34.87 9.83 -9.91
CA ALA A 153 -34.58 9.97 -8.49
C ALA A 153 -33.26 9.31 -8.07
N ASP A 154 -32.61 8.58 -8.95
CA ASP A 154 -31.36 7.87 -8.63
C ASP A 154 -30.16 8.81 -8.67
N ALA A 155 -29.18 8.56 -7.79
CA ALA A 155 -27.96 9.36 -7.76
C ALA A 155 -27.15 9.19 -9.07
N PRO A 156 -26.57 10.28 -9.60
CA PRO A 156 -25.75 10.20 -10.81
C PRO A 156 -24.51 9.32 -10.58
N THR A 157 -24.11 8.57 -11.60
CA THR A 157 -22.87 7.79 -11.56
C THR A 157 -21.66 8.71 -11.66
N THR A 158 -20.75 8.64 -10.70
CA THR A 158 -19.48 9.37 -10.74
C THR A 158 -18.54 8.70 -11.72
N ILE A 159 -18.05 9.45 -12.71
CA ILE A 159 -17.16 8.96 -13.78
C ILE A 159 -15.78 9.63 -13.75
N ASN A 160 -15.46 10.34 -12.69
CA ASN A 160 -14.18 11.02 -12.55
C ASN A 160 -13.01 10.02 -12.62
N GLY A 161 -12.06 10.29 -13.49
CA GLY A 161 -10.87 9.46 -13.67
C GLY A 161 -11.08 8.16 -14.45
N TRP A 162 -12.27 7.94 -15.03
CA TRP A 162 -12.51 6.78 -15.90
C TRP A 162 -11.97 7.04 -17.30
N THR A 163 -11.44 6.01 -17.94
CA THR A 163 -11.22 6.01 -19.38
C THR A 163 -12.52 5.65 -20.06
N ILE A 164 -13.02 6.54 -20.91
CA ILE A 164 -14.29 6.34 -21.61
C ILE A 164 -14.01 5.86 -23.02
N GLU A 165 -14.47 4.66 -23.35
CA GLU A 165 -14.43 4.14 -24.71
C GLU A 165 -15.62 4.70 -25.50
N GLN A 166 -15.34 5.32 -26.63
CA GLN A 166 -16.38 5.81 -27.56
C GLN A 166 -16.84 4.65 -28.45
N ASP A 167 -17.76 3.85 -27.93
CA ASP A 167 -18.37 2.73 -28.64
C ASP A 167 -19.83 3.02 -29.09
N ALA A 168 -20.18 4.31 -29.13
CA ALA A 168 -21.50 4.78 -29.46
C ALA A 168 -21.73 5.03 -30.97
N ASP A 169 -20.85 4.55 -31.84
CA ASP A 169 -20.92 4.79 -33.29
C ASP A 169 -22.03 3.95 -33.99
N ASP A 170 -22.61 2.99 -33.29
CA ASP A 170 -23.71 2.19 -33.82
C ASP A 170 -25.07 2.78 -33.43
N PRO A 171 -25.78 3.49 -34.33
CA PRO A 171 -27.09 4.06 -34.03
C PRO A 171 -28.15 3.02 -33.66
N ALA A 172 -27.98 1.75 -34.04
CA ALA A 172 -28.92 0.69 -33.72
C ALA A 172 -28.97 0.41 -32.21
N VAL A 173 -27.89 0.71 -31.50
CA VAL A 173 -27.79 0.56 -30.03
C VAL A 173 -28.72 1.53 -29.31
N PHE A 174 -28.88 2.75 -29.83
CA PHE A 174 -29.72 3.79 -29.24
C PHE A 174 -31.17 3.71 -29.75
N ALA A 175 -31.44 3.11 -30.91
CA ALA A 175 -32.77 2.88 -31.42
C ALA A 175 -33.64 2.10 -30.44
N ALA A 176 -33.09 1.10 -29.79
CA ALA A 176 -33.77 0.31 -28.75
C ALA A 176 -34.12 1.14 -27.50
N LEU A 177 -33.38 2.20 -27.20
CA LEU A 177 -33.68 3.12 -26.08
C LEU A 177 -34.72 4.16 -26.42
N LEU A 178 -34.83 4.53 -27.69
CA LEU A 178 -35.78 5.53 -28.15
C LEU A 178 -37.19 4.95 -28.44
N GLY A 179 -37.38 3.64 -28.29
CA GLY A 179 -38.68 3.00 -28.46
C GLY A 179 -39.18 2.98 -29.91
N GLU A 180 -38.29 3.16 -30.88
CA GLU A 180 -38.63 3.00 -32.29
C GLU A 180 -38.59 1.52 -32.68
N GLY A 181 -39.66 0.84 -32.46
CA GLY A 181 -39.95 -0.52 -32.89
C GLY A 181 -41.29 -0.54 -33.62
#